data_fccb6dceed85c2e5a08dfdf6bcfa5227
#
_entry.id   fccb6dceed85c2e5a08dfdf6bcfa5227
#
_cell.length_a   1.000
_cell.length_b   1.000
_cell.length_c   1.000
_cell.angle_alpha   90.00
_cell.angle_beta   90.00
_cell.angle_gamma   90.00
#
_symmetry.space_group_name_H-M   'P 1'
#
loop_
_entity.id
_entity.type
_entity.pdbx_description
1 polymer ?
#
loop_
_entity_poly.entity_id
_entity_poly.type
_entity_poly.pdbx_seq_one_letter_code
_entity_poly.pdbx_strand_id
1 'polypeptide(L)'
;MVIVSITNQLKKELQESNFSPLFLENCLNSKFLSIKQNDKKIIGACFVGGTFNSNGIEIIKEFQGMGLGKKLLDEIISECQKRKISFLMGVFKPTNKISIKTHTKIGYRLLFTIFYNHQEGKEIVVILPFNLQGKFLAKFLKFFDTRIGNLIFAILFSLSQPFIKGLIAFDSQSMSKFDFGYAVSHYEKVSQTLSNIDKFN
;
A
#
# COMPACT_ATOMS: atom_id res chain seq x y z
N MET A 1 -1.07 -18.93 -10.74
CA MET A 1 -1.51 -17.54 -10.50
C MET A 1 -1.80 -16.90 -11.83
N VAL A 2 -2.70 -15.93 -11.89
CA VAL A 2 -3.15 -15.34 -13.16
C VAL A 2 -3.33 -13.84 -12.96
N ILE A 3 -2.84 -13.04 -13.92
CA ILE A 3 -3.13 -11.62 -14.01
C ILE A 3 -4.49 -11.43 -14.67
N VAL A 4 -5.37 -10.69 -14.03
CA VAL A 4 -6.74 -10.47 -14.49
C VAL A 4 -7.13 -8.98 -14.41
N SER A 5 -7.97 -8.56 -15.36
CA SER A 5 -8.68 -7.30 -15.30
C SER A 5 -10.05 -7.49 -14.64
N ILE A 6 -10.62 -6.44 -14.07
CA ILE A 6 -11.88 -6.52 -13.37
C ILE A 6 -13.03 -6.74 -14.36
N THR A 7 -13.67 -7.90 -14.25
CA THR A 7 -14.90 -8.28 -14.98
C THR A 7 -16.05 -8.47 -14.00
N ASN A 8 -17.29 -8.49 -14.50
CA ASN A 8 -18.45 -8.73 -13.64
C ASN A 8 -18.42 -10.14 -12.99
N GLN A 9 -17.88 -11.13 -13.71
CA GLN A 9 -17.66 -12.47 -13.17
C GLN A 9 -16.66 -12.45 -12.01
N LEU A 10 -15.49 -11.81 -12.22
CA LEU A 10 -14.45 -11.70 -11.18
C LEU A 10 -14.94 -10.94 -9.95
N LYS A 11 -15.78 -9.90 -10.13
CA LYS A 11 -16.39 -9.17 -8.99
C LYS A 11 -17.19 -10.10 -8.09
N LYS A 12 -18.02 -10.98 -8.66
CA LYS A 12 -18.78 -11.97 -7.89
C LYS A 12 -17.87 -12.93 -7.14
N GLU A 13 -16.86 -13.48 -7.84
CA GLU A 13 -15.89 -14.40 -7.22
C GLU A 13 -15.11 -13.76 -6.07
N LEU A 14 -14.73 -12.47 -6.21
CA LEU A 14 -14.08 -11.71 -5.14
C LEU A 14 -15.03 -11.47 -3.95
N GLN A 15 -16.30 -11.15 -4.21
CA GLN A 15 -17.30 -10.93 -3.16
C GLN A 15 -17.62 -12.21 -2.37
N GLU A 16 -17.46 -13.37 -2.98
CA GLU A 16 -17.60 -14.68 -2.33
C GLU A 16 -16.33 -15.09 -1.54
N SER A 17 -15.25 -14.33 -1.68
CA SER A 17 -13.99 -14.58 -0.96
C SER A 17 -14.03 -13.99 0.44
N ASN A 18 -13.32 -14.62 1.38
CA ASN A 18 -13.22 -14.16 2.77
C ASN A 18 -12.14 -13.07 2.96
N PHE A 19 -12.06 -12.11 2.02
CA PHE A 19 -11.17 -10.96 2.15
C PHE A 19 -11.76 -9.90 3.09
N SER A 20 -10.89 -9.10 3.68
CA SER A 20 -11.33 -7.94 4.45
C SER A 20 -12.12 -6.97 3.57
N PRO A 21 -13.19 -6.34 4.09
CA PRO A 21 -14.05 -5.45 3.30
C PRO A 21 -13.27 -4.36 2.56
N LEU A 22 -12.28 -3.77 3.22
CA LEU A 22 -11.43 -2.74 2.67
C LEU A 22 -10.55 -3.25 1.52
N PHE A 23 -9.93 -4.43 1.69
CA PHE A 23 -9.13 -5.03 0.64
C PHE A 23 -10.00 -5.37 -0.58
N LEU A 24 -11.20 -5.88 -0.35
CA LEU A 24 -12.16 -6.17 -1.40
C LEU A 24 -12.54 -4.91 -2.18
N GLU A 25 -12.86 -3.81 -1.50
CA GLU A 25 -13.15 -2.52 -2.14
C GLU A 25 -11.99 -2.06 -3.03
N ASN A 26 -10.75 -2.14 -2.54
CA ASN A 26 -9.56 -1.81 -3.31
C ASN A 26 -9.36 -2.72 -4.52
N CYS A 27 -9.63 -4.03 -4.38
CA CYS A 27 -9.60 -4.96 -5.52
C CYS A 27 -10.61 -4.56 -6.60
N LEU A 28 -11.85 -4.24 -6.22
CA LEU A 28 -12.93 -3.88 -7.14
C LEU A 28 -12.66 -2.57 -7.90
N ASN A 29 -11.86 -1.66 -7.32
CA ASN A 29 -11.47 -0.38 -7.91
C ASN A 29 -10.06 -0.40 -8.52
N SER A 30 -9.42 -1.56 -8.62
CA SER A 30 -8.07 -1.68 -9.12
C SER A 30 -7.99 -1.65 -10.65
N LYS A 31 -6.79 -1.36 -11.19
CA LYS A 31 -6.50 -1.44 -12.63
C LYS A 31 -6.37 -2.89 -13.10
N PHE A 32 -5.76 -3.72 -12.28
CA PHE A 32 -5.60 -5.16 -12.50
C PHE A 32 -5.19 -5.85 -11.18
N LEU A 33 -5.33 -7.17 -11.19
CA LEU A 33 -5.04 -8.05 -10.07
C LEU A 33 -4.14 -9.21 -10.51
N SER A 34 -3.32 -9.71 -9.58
CA SER A 34 -2.86 -11.10 -9.60
C SER A 34 -3.69 -11.88 -8.59
N ILE A 35 -4.25 -13.00 -9.00
CA ILE A 35 -5.08 -13.87 -8.15
C ILE A 35 -4.51 -15.30 -8.07
N LYS A 36 -4.71 -15.92 -6.92
CA LYS A 36 -4.53 -17.36 -6.71
C LYS A 36 -5.86 -17.98 -6.37
N GLN A 37 -6.22 -19.01 -7.14
CA GLN A 37 -7.41 -19.84 -6.89
C GLN A 37 -7.03 -21.20 -6.36
N ASN A 38 -7.89 -21.77 -5.53
CA ASN A 38 -7.93 -23.17 -5.12
C ASN A 38 -9.39 -23.64 -5.22
N ASP A 39 -9.65 -24.76 -5.96
CA ASP A 39 -10.99 -25.30 -6.16
C ASP A 39 -12.03 -24.23 -6.57
N LYS A 40 -11.68 -23.40 -7.55
CA LYS A 40 -12.49 -22.27 -8.08
C LYS A 40 -12.71 -21.11 -7.10
N LYS A 41 -12.19 -21.17 -5.88
CA LYS A 41 -12.27 -20.06 -4.91
C LYS A 41 -10.99 -19.24 -4.93
N ILE A 42 -11.10 -17.92 -4.87
CA ILE A 42 -9.95 -17.03 -4.75
C ILE A 42 -9.46 -17.08 -3.31
N ILE A 43 -8.22 -17.54 -3.13
CA ILE A 43 -7.58 -17.70 -1.81
C ILE A 43 -6.52 -16.65 -1.51
N GLY A 44 -6.18 -15.86 -2.50
CA GLY A 44 -5.23 -14.75 -2.36
C GLY A 44 -5.29 -13.85 -3.56
N ALA A 45 -5.09 -12.56 -3.33
CA ALA A 45 -5.01 -11.55 -4.37
C ALA A 45 -3.98 -10.47 -4.05
N CYS A 46 -3.44 -9.87 -5.11
CA CYS A 46 -2.65 -8.65 -5.05
C CYS A 46 -3.17 -7.69 -6.10
N PHE A 47 -3.52 -6.48 -5.70
CA PHE A 47 -4.05 -5.46 -6.60
C PHE A 47 -3.03 -4.37 -6.93
N VAL A 48 -3.24 -3.71 -8.08
CA VAL A 48 -2.63 -2.43 -8.43
C VAL A 48 -3.72 -1.46 -8.85
N GLY A 49 -3.81 -0.32 -8.19
CA GLY A 49 -4.86 0.65 -8.45
C GLY A 49 -4.47 2.10 -8.20
N GLY A 50 -5.42 2.99 -8.49
CA GLY A 50 -5.27 4.43 -8.27
C GLY A 50 -4.20 5.10 -9.14
N THR A 51 -4.08 6.39 -8.99
CA THR A 51 -3.10 7.22 -9.73
C THR A 51 -1.66 6.92 -9.32
N PHE A 52 -1.45 6.56 -8.05
CA PHE A 52 -0.12 6.27 -7.51
C PHE A 52 0.26 4.79 -7.60
N ASN A 53 -0.45 4.00 -8.43
CA ASN A 53 -0.20 2.56 -8.56
C ASN A 53 -0.06 1.87 -7.20
N SER A 54 -1.01 2.15 -6.31
CA SER A 54 -1.06 1.56 -4.98
C SER A 54 -1.24 0.05 -5.10
N ASN A 55 -0.51 -0.70 -4.32
CA ASN A 55 -0.67 -2.14 -4.24
C ASN A 55 -0.98 -2.60 -2.82
N GLY A 56 -1.76 -3.66 -2.73
CA GLY A 56 -2.03 -4.38 -1.50
C GLY A 56 -2.15 -5.86 -1.78
N ILE A 57 -1.88 -6.66 -0.76
CA ILE A 57 -1.90 -8.12 -0.84
C ILE A 57 -2.68 -8.66 0.35
N GLU A 58 -3.61 -9.57 0.07
CA GLU A 58 -4.26 -10.35 1.11
C GLU A 58 -4.31 -11.82 0.70
N ILE A 59 -4.04 -12.68 1.68
CA ILE A 59 -4.18 -14.13 1.59
C ILE A 59 -5.14 -14.53 2.67
N ILE A 60 -6.17 -15.31 2.34
CA ILE A 60 -7.11 -15.81 3.34
C ILE A 60 -6.38 -16.66 4.37
N LYS A 61 -6.84 -16.59 5.62
CA LYS A 61 -6.10 -17.01 6.82
C LYS A 61 -5.56 -18.44 6.72
N GLU A 62 -6.36 -19.36 6.20
CA GLU A 62 -6.05 -20.78 6.07
C GLU A 62 -4.89 -21.09 5.13
N PHE A 63 -4.54 -20.14 4.23
CA PHE A 63 -3.48 -20.30 3.24
C PHE A 63 -2.27 -19.36 3.49
N GLN A 64 -2.25 -18.68 4.63
CA GLN A 64 -1.11 -17.86 5.03
C GLN A 64 0.12 -18.73 5.36
N GLY A 65 1.30 -18.13 5.33
CA GLY A 65 2.56 -18.86 5.59
C GLY A 65 3.10 -19.71 4.43
N MET A 66 2.32 -19.94 3.36
CA MET A 66 2.70 -20.80 2.22
C MET A 66 3.50 -20.03 1.12
N GLY A 67 3.96 -18.82 1.40
CA GLY A 67 4.71 -18.01 0.44
C GLY A 67 3.88 -17.45 -0.75
N LEU A 68 2.56 -17.57 -0.69
CA LEU A 68 1.66 -17.10 -1.77
C LEU A 68 1.73 -15.59 -1.99
N GLY A 69 1.84 -14.81 -0.92
CA GLY A 69 1.92 -13.36 -1.00
C GLY A 69 3.13 -12.89 -1.81
N LYS A 70 4.30 -13.51 -1.59
CA LYS A 70 5.50 -13.21 -2.39
C LYS A 70 5.28 -13.54 -3.86
N LYS A 71 4.73 -14.70 -4.18
CA LYS A 71 4.47 -15.13 -5.57
C LYS A 71 3.50 -14.18 -6.28
N LEU A 72 2.41 -13.74 -5.61
CA LEU A 72 1.46 -12.76 -6.16
C LEU A 72 2.14 -11.42 -6.43
N LEU A 73 3.00 -10.97 -5.53
CA LEU A 73 3.74 -9.73 -5.69
C LEU A 73 4.76 -9.82 -6.83
N ASP A 74 5.49 -10.92 -6.97
CA ASP A 74 6.44 -11.15 -8.07
C ASP A 74 5.73 -11.06 -9.44
N GLU A 75 4.51 -11.61 -9.56
CA GLU A 75 3.69 -11.50 -10.78
C GLU A 75 3.25 -10.07 -11.06
N ILE A 76 2.77 -9.36 -10.04
CA ILE A 76 2.40 -7.93 -10.16
C ILE A 76 3.60 -7.11 -10.63
N ILE A 77 4.78 -7.32 -10.07
CA ILE A 77 6.01 -6.63 -10.46
C ILE A 77 6.32 -6.91 -11.94
N SER A 78 6.29 -8.17 -12.35
CA SER A 78 6.50 -8.55 -13.76
C SER A 78 5.49 -7.87 -14.68
N GLU A 79 4.23 -7.85 -14.32
CA GLU A 79 3.18 -7.21 -15.11
C GLU A 79 3.33 -5.70 -15.18
N CYS A 80 3.69 -5.05 -14.07
CA CYS A 80 3.99 -3.62 -14.03
C CYS A 80 5.12 -3.26 -14.99
N GLN A 81 6.18 -4.06 -15.04
CA GLN A 81 7.30 -3.85 -15.95
C GLN A 81 6.88 -3.99 -17.42
N LYS A 82 6.07 -5.02 -17.76
CA LYS A 82 5.50 -5.20 -19.11
C LYS A 82 4.64 -4.01 -19.53
N ARG A 83 3.84 -3.47 -18.61
CA ARG A 83 2.98 -2.28 -18.84
C ARG A 83 3.75 -0.95 -18.76
N LYS A 84 5.07 -0.98 -18.58
CA LYS A 84 5.93 0.21 -18.44
C LYS A 84 5.50 1.15 -17.31
N ILE A 85 4.92 0.60 -16.24
CA ILE A 85 4.59 1.34 -15.02
C ILE A 85 5.91 1.76 -14.36
N SER A 86 6.02 3.01 -13.95
CA SER A 86 7.29 3.56 -13.43
C SER A 86 7.58 3.17 -11.99
N PHE A 87 6.55 2.86 -11.20
CA PHE A 87 6.68 2.54 -9.77
C PHE A 87 5.40 1.88 -9.23
N LEU A 88 5.54 1.19 -8.10
CA LEU A 88 4.45 0.80 -7.20
C LEU A 88 4.60 1.54 -5.88
N MET A 89 3.48 1.91 -5.27
CA MET A 89 3.44 2.46 -3.90
C MET A 89 2.64 1.54 -2.98
N GLY A 90 2.97 1.60 -1.69
CA GLY A 90 2.23 0.91 -0.65
C GLY A 90 2.34 1.67 0.68
N VAL A 91 1.51 1.26 1.63
CA VAL A 91 1.56 1.73 3.02
C VAL A 91 1.54 0.54 3.96
N PHE A 92 2.28 0.63 5.06
CA PHE A 92 2.34 -0.42 6.06
C PHE A 92 2.22 0.17 7.46
N LYS A 93 1.41 -0.46 8.31
CA LYS A 93 1.52 -0.20 9.75
C LYS A 93 2.93 -0.58 10.20
N PRO A 94 3.60 0.25 10.99
CA PRO A 94 4.97 -0.02 11.45
C PRO A 94 5.10 -1.34 12.20
N THR A 95 4.01 -1.81 12.85
CA THR A 95 3.92 -3.10 13.54
C THR A 95 3.95 -4.31 12.60
N ASN A 96 3.67 -4.11 11.29
CA ASN A 96 3.70 -5.19 10.31
C ASN A 96 5.13 -5.49 9.83
N LYS A 97 5.98 -5.98 10.74
CA LYS A 97 7.39 -6.29 10.48
C LYS A 97 7.59 -7.27 9.32
N ILE A 98 6.66 -8.23 9.17
CA ILE A 98 6.73 -9.24 8.09
C ILE A 98 6.59 -8.57 6.72
N SER A 99 5.59 -7.72 6.55
CA SER A 99 5.40 -6.98 5.29
C SER A 99 6.57 -6.06 5.00
N ILE A 100 7.03 -5.29 5.98
CA ILE A 100 8.18 -4.37 5.82
C ILE A 100 9.41 -5.16 5.37
N LYS A 101 9.76 -6.25 6.08
CA LYS A 101 10.91 -7.10 5.74
C LYS A 101 10.79 -7.74 4.37
N THR A 102 9.60 -8.21 3.99
CA THR A 102 9.36 -8.84 2.69
C THR A 102 9.51 -7.83 1.55
N HIS A 103 8.88 -6.67 1.68
CA HIS A 103 8.90 -5.65 0.63
C HIS A 103 10.29 -5.00 0.49
N THR A 104 10.98 -4.72 1.59
CA THR A 104 12.35 -4.17 1.52
C THR A 104 13.34 -5.13 0.87
N LYS A 105 13.21 -6.46 1.09
CA LYS A 105 14.00 -7.47 0.39
C LYS A 105 13.77 -7.49 -1.13
N ILE A 106 12.60 -7.10 -1.59
CA ILE A 106 12.25 -7.01 -3.02
C ILE A 106 12.75 -5.69 -3.64
N GLY A 107 13.14 -4.73 -2.82
CA GLY A 107 13.67 -3.43 -3.28
C GLY A 107 12.76 -2.24 -3.02
N TYR A 108 11.66 -2.41 -2.28
CA TYR A 108 10.88 -1.27 -1.82
C TYR A 108 11.72 -0.37 -0.91
N ARG A 109 11.58 0.93 -1.12
CA ARG A 109 12.22 1.97 -0.33
C ARG A 109 11.22 2.58 0.63
N LEU A 110 11.62 2.70 1.90
CA LEU A 110 10.84 3.39 2.91
C LEU A 110 10.97 4.91 2.69
N LEU A 111 9.88 5.60 2.53
CA LEU A 111 9.87 7.02 2.19
C LEU A 111 9.70 7.90 3.42
N PHE A 112 8.52 7.92 4.01
CA PHE A 112 8.17 8.75 5.16
C PHE A 112 7.00 8.12 5.93
N THR A 113 6.72 8.65 7.12
CA THR A 113 5.61 8.20 7.97
C THR A 113 4.45 9.18 7.86
N ILE A 114 3.23 8.68 7.64
CA ILE A 114 1.99 9.44 7.74
C ILE A 114 1.42 9.23 9.15
N PHE A 115 1.06 10.31 9.81
CA PHE A 115 0.36 10.30 11.10
C PHE A 115 -1.09 10.72 10.85
N TYR A 116 -2.04 9.84 11.12
CA TYR A 116 -3.47 10.10 10.85
C TYR A 116 -4.17 10.80 12.01
N ASN A 117 -4.30 10.11 13.14
CA ASN A 117 -4.89 10.58 14.40
C ASN A 117 -4.56 9.61 15.55
N HIS A 118 -5.04 9.88 16.76
CA HIS A 118 -4.79 9.05 17.94
C HIS A 118 -5.30 7.60 17.82
N GLN A 119 -6.38 7.36 17.06
CA GLN A 119 -7.00 6.04 16.94
C GLN A 119 -6.36 5.20 15.83
N GLU A 120 -6.15 5.78 14.64
CA GLU A 120 -5.59 5.09 13.48
C GLU A 120 -4.05 4.96 13.57
N GLY A 121 -3.42 5.89 14.30
CA GLY A 121 -1.98 5.88 14.49
C GLY A 121 -1.20 6.36 13.27
N LYS A 122 -0.21 5.58 12.88
CA LYS A 122 0.74 5.96 11.82
C LYS A 122 1.00 4.83 10.84
N GLU A 123 1.35 5.19 9.60
CA GLU A 123 1.72 4.26 8.52
C GLU A 123 2.97 4.73 7.80
N ILE A 124 3.80 3.77 7.35
CA ILE A 124 5.00 4.03 6.56
C ILE A 124 4.65 3.92 5.09
N VAL A 125 4.89 4.99 4.33
CA VAL A 125 4.79 5.01 2.88
C VAL A 125 6.03 4.39 2.27
N VAL A 126 5.83 3.51 1.29
CA VAL A 126 6.90 2.81 0.58
C VAL A 126 6.73 2.92 -0.93
N ILE A 127 7.83 2.80 -1.67
CA ILE A 127 7.84 2.82 -3.13
C ILE A 127 8.79 1.76 -3.69
N LEU A 128 8.37 1.06 -4.74
CA LEU A 128 9.22 0.23 -5.58
C LEU A 128 9.41 0.91 -6.94
N PRO A 129 10.54 1.55 -7.21
CA PRO A 129 10.79 2.21 -8.49
C PRO A 129 11.30 1.21 -9.53
N PHE A 130 10.73 1.23 -10.74
CA PHE A 130 11.14 0.35 -11.85
C PHE A 130 12.09 1.03 -12.85
N ASN A 131 12.00 2.36 -13.00
CA ASN A 131 12.78 3.13 -13.98
C ASN A 131 13.30 4.44 -13.39
N LEU A 132 13.94 5.27 -14.22
CA LEU A 132 14.50 6.56 -13.78
C LEU A 132 13.43 7.51 -13.22
N GLN A 133 12.23 7.54 -13.81
CA GLN A 133 11.13 8.39 -13.34
C GLN A 133 10.70 7.94 -11.92
N GLY A 134 10.53 6.64 -11.72
CA GLY A 134 10.20 6.09 -10.39
C GLY A 134 11.31 6.35 -9.36
N LYS A 135 12.59 6.25 -9.77
CA LYS A 135 13.74 6.57 -8.90
C LYS A 135 13.78 8.07 -8.52
N PHE A 136 13.49 8.95 -9.46
CA PHE A 136 13.40 10.38 -9.21
C PHE A 136 12.25 10.72 -8.26
N LEU A 137 11.07 10.16 -8.51
CA LEU A 137 9.91 10.31 -7.62
C LEU A 137 10.23 9.82 -6.19
N ALA A 138 10.87 8.65 -6.06
CA ALA A 138 11.27 8.12 -4.76
C ALA A 138 12.21 9.08 -4.01
N LYS A 139 13.16 9.69 -4.73
CA LYS A 139 14.08 10.69 -4.15
C LYS A 139 13.34 11.96 -3.71
N PHE A 140 12.42 12.44 -4.54
CA PHE A 140 11.59 13.59 -4.21
C PHE A 140 10.69 13.34 -2.99
N LEU A 141 9.96 12.21 -2.97
CA LEU A 141 9.07 11.87 -1.86
C LEU A 141 9.81 11.62 -0.55
N LYS A 142 11.09 11.21 -0.60
CA LYS A 142 11.92 11.09 0.60
C LYS A 142 12.13 12.40 1.35
N PHE A 143 11.93 13.55 0.70
CA PHE A 143 11.92 14.86 1.34
C PHE A 143 10.89 14.95 2.47
N PHE A 144 9.75 14.27 2.33
CA PHE A 144 8.70 14.23 3.35
C PHE A 144 9.12 13.50 4.64
N ASP A 145 10.25 12.82 4.65
CA ASP A 145 10.88 12.26 5.86
C ASP A 145 11.70 13.30 6.66
N THR A 146 11.57 14.58 6.33
CA THR A 146 12.10 15.70 7.11
C THR A 146 10.97 16.44 7.82
N ARG A 147 11.27 17.17 8.90
CA ARG A 147 10.26 17.93 9.66
C ARG A 147 9.50 18.93 8.78
N ILE A 148 10.23 19.68 7.96
CA ILE A 148 9.65 20.64 7.03
C ILE A 148 8.86 19.93 5.94
N GLY A 149 9.40 18.87 5.38
CA GLY A 149 8.72 18.07 4.36
C GLY A 149 7.44 17.44 4.90
N ASN A 150 7.44 16.93 6.13
CA ASN A 150 6.24 16.36 6.76
C ASN A 150 5.16 17.42 6.97
N LEU A 151 5.53 18.63 7.40
CA LEU A 151 4.58 19.75 7.49
C LEU A 151 3.97 20.09 6.14
N ILE A 152 4.79 20.19 5.08
CA ILE A 152 4.31 20.45 3.72
C ILE A 152 3.39 19.31 3.27
N PHE A 153 3.77 18.05 3.52
CA PHE A 153 2.92 16.91 3.22
C PHE A 153 1.57 17.00 3.94
N ALA A 154 1.55 17.31 5.23
CA ALA A 154 0.32 17.44 6.01
C ALA A 154 -0.60 18.53 5.44
N ILE A 155 -0.06 19.67 5.04
CA ILE A 155 -0.81 20.76 4.39
C ILE A 155 -1.40 20.27 3.06
N LEU A 156 -0.56 19.71 2.17
CA LEU A 156 -1.00 19.23 0.86
C LEU A 156 -2.05 18.12 0.99
N PHE A 157 -1.83 17.19 1.91
CA PHE A 157 -2.76 16.09 2.15
C PHE A 157 -4.11 16.58 2.68
N SER A 158 -4.10 17.51 3.64
CA SER A 158 -5.33 18.13 4.17
C SER A 158 -6.13 18.86 3.10
N LEU A 159 -5.46 19.66 2.26
CA LEU A 159 -6.11 20.40 1.17
C LEU A 159 -6.62 19.48 0.06
N SER A 160 -5.96 18.35 -0.17
CA SER A 160 -6.32 17.41 -1.25
C SER A 160 -7.38 16.38 -0.83
N GLN A 161 -7.69 16.23 0.45
CA GLN A 161 -8.64 15.23 0.96
C GLN A 161 -9.97 15.15 0.18
N PRO A 162 -10.65 16.24 -0.18
CA PRO A 162 -11.91 16.17 -0.91
C PRO A 162 -11.76 15.56 -2.31
N PHE A 163 -10.58 15.68 -2.91
CA PHE A 163 -10.29 15.25 -4.28
C PHE A 163 -9.62 13.88 -4.35
N ILE A 164 -9.04 13.39 -3.26
CA ILE A 164 -8.29 12.14 -3.23
C ILE A 164 -9.22 10.92 -3.24
N LYS A 165 -10.49 11.06 -2.83
CA LYS A 165 -11.50 9.99 -2.82
C LYS A 165 -11.77 9.38 -4.19
N GLY A 166 -10.95 9.03 -4.99
CA GLY A 166 -11.09 8.43 -6.32
C GLY A 166 -9.76 8.34 -7.05
N LEU A 167 -8.73 9.02 -6.53
CA LEU A 167 -7.41 9.03 -7.13
C LEU A 167 -6.51 7.92 -6.56
N ILE A 168 -6.79 7.47 -5.35
CA ILE A 168 -5.97 6.49 -4.66
C ILE A 168 -6.88 5.32 -4.29
N ALA A 169 -6.54 4.12 -4.75
CA ALA A 169 -7.08 2.89 -4.20
C ALA A 169 -6.49 2.68 -2.79
N PHE A 170 -6.72 3.63 -1.90
CA PHE A 170 -6.40 3.56 -0.49
C PHE A 170 -7.69 3.51 0.29
N ASP A 171 -7.57 3.00 1.49
CA ASP A 171 -8.58 3.04 2.52
C ASP A 171 -9.20 4.43 2.63
N SER A 172 -10.40 4.57 2.06
CA SER A 172 -11.16 5.81 2.15
C SER A 172 -11.53 6.15 3.60
N GLN A 173 -11.54 5.17 4.50
CA GLN A 173 -11.81 5.38 5.93
C GLN A 173 -10.62 5.98 6.66
N SER A 174 -9.39 5.55 6.39
CA SER A 174 -8.19 6.15 7.00
C SER A 174 -7.99 7.59 6.55
N MET A 175 -8.32 7.90 5.29
CA MET A 175 -8.22 9.26 4.76
C MET A 175 -9.22 10.24 5.40
N SER A 176 -10.43 9.79 5.74
CA SER A 176 -11.45 10.62 6.39
C SER A 176 -11.10 10.99 7.85
N LYS A 177 -10.09 10.35 8.42
CA LYS A 177 -9.69 10.49 9.82
C LYS A 177 -8.36 11.22 10.00
N PHE A 178 -7.84 11.88 8.96
CA PHE A 178 -6.60 12.64 9.05
C PHE A 178 -6.82 13.91 9.88
N ASP A 179 -6.08 14.01 10.98
CA ASP A 179 -6.03 15.18 11.86
C ASP A 179 -4.73 15.95 11.58
N PHE A 180 -4.86 17.14 11.02
CA PHE A 180 -3.73 18.00 10.68
C PHE A 180 -2.89 18.36 11.92
N GLY A 181 -3.54 18.74 13.02
CA GLY A 181 -2.85 19.12 14.26
C GLY A 181 -2.04 17.95 14.83
N TYR A 182 -2.64 16.76 14.83
CA TYR A 182 -1.97 15.54 15.24
C TYR A 182 -0.77 15.20 14.33
N ALA A 183 -0.96 15.26 13.02
CA ALA A 183 0.10 14.96 12.06
C ALA A 183 1.32 15.87 12.20
N VAL A 184 1.10 17.16 12.45
CA VAL A 184 2.18 18.15 12.62
C VAL A 184 2.90 17.98 13.95
N SER A 185 2.17 17.64 15.03
CA SER A 185 2.75 17.48 16.38
C SER A 185 3.53 16.17 16.57
N HIS A 186 3.27 15.14 15.75
CA HIS A 186 3.81 13.77 15.91
C HIS A 186 4.84 13.36 14.86
N TYR A 187 5.57 14.31 14.30
CA TYR A 187 6.62 13.98 13.33
C TYR A 187 7.70 13.08 13.93
N GLU A 188 7.97 11.97 13.23
CA GLU A 188 9.12 11.10 13.42
C GLU A 188 9.70 10.69 12.06
N LYS A 189 11.03 10.59 11.96
CA LYS A 189 11.66 9.94 10.80
C LYS A 189 11.27 8.46 10.75
N VAL A 190 11.22 7.89 9.56
CA VAL A 190 10.97 6.45 9.39
C VAL A 190 11.90 5.58 10.23
N SER A 191 13.18 5.95 10.32
CA SER A 191 14.14 5.22 11.16
C SER A 191 13.78 5.23 12.64
N GLN A 192 13.29 6.36 13.15
CA GLN A 192 12.83 6.49 14.53
C GLN A 192 11.54 5.69 14.76
N THR A 193 10.59 5.78 13.80
CA THR A 193 9.36 4.99 13.84
C THR A 193 9.64 3.49 13.97
N LEU A 194 10.61 2.96 13.23
CA LEU A 194 10.97 1.56 13.28
C LEU A 194 11.73 1.20 14.57
N SER A 195 12.68 2.04 15.00
CA SER A 195 13.45 1.77 16.24
C SER A 195 12.59 1.80 17.50
N ASN A 196 11.55 2.62 17.53
CA ASN A 196 10.63 2.68 18.66
C ASN A 196 9.83 1.38 18.82
N ILE A 197 9.51 0.68 17.74
CA ILE A 197 8.80 -0.61 17.81
C ILE A 197 9.71 -1.73 18.33
N ASP A 198 11.00 -1.69 18.01
CA ASP A 198 11.95 -2.71 18.46
C ASP A 198 12.26 -2.61 19.95
N LYS A 199 11.99 -1.46 20.58
CA LYS A 199 12.16 -1.26 22.03
C LYS A 199 10.98 -1.78 22.88
N PHE A 200 9.82 -2.00 22.28
CA PHE A 200 8.59 -2.45 22.96
C PHE A 200 8.30 -3.96 22.77
N ASN A 201 9.22 -4.71 22.16
CA ASN A 201 9.22 -6.16 22.01
C ASN A 201 10.49 -6.76 22.58
#